data_f9baf8a91b6f21eb1f9bc71771a9eb73
#
_entry.id   f9baf8a91b6f21eb1f9bc71771a9eb73
#
_cell.length_a   1.000
_cell.length_b   1.000
_cell.length_c   1.000
_cell.angle_alpha   90.00
_cell.angle_beta   90.00
_cell.angle_gamma   90.00
#
_symmetry.space_group_name_H-M   'P 1'
#
loop_
_entity.id
_entity.type
_entity.pdbx_description
1 polymer ?
#
loop_
_entity_poly.entity_id
_entity_poly.type
_entity_poly.pdbx_seq_one_letter_code
_entity_poly.pdbx_strand_id
1 'polypeptide(L)'
;DSSTSRGLGDVYKRQALGAFVMLIVCAAVAFLLWYAVARQAYEIQPLVPALDSWWMKLHVPANFVGYGTFALAAMVALAYLLSQRWPASALARALPPSSVLDEVMYKAISLGFAFFTVATILGALWAAEAWGGYWSWDPKETWALIVWLNYAAWLHMRLVKGLRGTFAAWWALVGLAVTTFAFIGVNLFLSGLHSYGEL
;
A
#
# COMPACT_ATOMS: atom_id res chain seq x y z
N ASP A 1 31.63 -25.82 -2.92
CA ASP A 1 31.59 -24.37 -3.24
C ASP A 1 30.47 -23.92 -4.16
N SER A 2 29.74 -24.84 -4.80
CA SER A 2 28.60 -24.48 -5.65
C SER A 2 27.35 -24.02 -4.87
N SER A 3 27.21 -24.41 -3.61
CA SER A 3 26.08 -24.02 -2.74
C SER A 3 26.20 -22.57 -2.24
N THR A 4 27.43 -22.15 -1.91
CA THR A 4 27.71 -20.77 -1.43
C THR A 4 27.55 -19.75 -2.55
N SER A 5 28.00 -20.06 -3.77
CA SER A 5 27.84 -19.17 -4.93
C SER A 5 26.37 -19.02 -5.37
N ARG A 6 25.55 -20.09 -5.27
CA ARG A 6 24.10 -20.01 -5.51
C ARG A 6 23.40 -19.15 -4.46
N GLY A 7 23.76 -19.33 -3.17
CA GLY A 7 23.18 -18.51 -2.08
C GLY A 7 23.49 -17.03 -2.23
N LEU A 8 24.72 -16.67 -2.60
CA LEU A 8 25.08 -15.26 -2.88
C LEU A 8 24.30 -14.71 -4.08
N GLY A 9 24.17 -15.47 -5.18
CA GLY A 9 23.38 -15.07 -6.34
C GLY A 9 21.91 -14.78 -6.00
N ASP A 10 21.31 -15.59 -5.15
CA ASP A 10 19.93 -15.39 -4.70
C ASP A 10 19.78 -14.13 -3.80
N VAL A 11 20.76 -13.85 -2.95
CA VAL A 11 20.80 -12.62 -2.13
C VAL A 11 20.87 -11.39 -3.02
N TYR A 12 21.79 -11.34 -4.00
CA TYR A 12 21.89 -10.21 -4.93
C TYR A 12 20.61 -9.98 -5.73
N LYS A 13 19.96 -11.03 -6.19
CA LYS A 13 18.68 -10.92 -6.92
C LYS A 13 17.57 -10.36 -6.04
N ARG A 14 17.52 -10.73 -4.77
CA ARG A 14 16.55 -10.15 -3.81
C ARG A 14 16.84 -8.68 -3.53
N GLN A 15 18.12 -8.28 -3.47
CA GLN A 15 18.52 -6.89 -3.30
C GLN A 15 18.09 -6.01 -4.48
N ALA A 16 18.03 -6.53 -5.70
CA ALA A 16 17.56 -5.81 -6.87
C ALA A 16 16.12 -5.32 -6.73
N LEU A 17 15.27 -6.00 -5.94
CA LEU A 17 13.93 -5.52 -5.59
C LEU A 17 13.98 -4.23 -4.75
N GLY A 18 15.05 -3.98 -4.03
CA GLY A 18 15.24 -2.75 -3.27
C GLY A 18 15.15 -1.49 -4.14
N ALA A 19 15.60 -1.56 -5.39
CA ALA A 19 15.48 -0.43 -6.33
C ALA A 19 14.02 -0.06 -6.60
N PHE A 20 13.12 -1.05 -6.71
CA PHE A 20 11.69 -0.81 -6.91
C PHE A 20 11.04 -0.26 -5.64
N VAL A 21 11.46 -0.73 -4.46
CA VAL A 21 10.99 -0.15 -3.19
C VAL A 21 11.43 1.30 -3.07
N MET A 22 12.66 1.63 -3.47
CA MET A 22 13.17 2.99 -3.47
C MET A 22 12.39 3.93 -4.39
N LEU A 23 11.77 3.47 -5.47
CA LEU A 23 10.90 4.30 -6.31
C LEU A 23 9.73 4.87 -5.51
N ILE A 24 9.03 4.02 -4.72
CA ILE A 24 7.90 4.48 -3.91
C ILE A 24 8.36 5.36 -2.75
N VAL A 25 9.51 5.04 -2.14
CA VAL A 25 10.10 5.86 -1.08
C VAL A 25 10.48 7.24 -1.60
N CYS A 26 11.16 7.32 -2.74
CA CYS A 26 11.49 8.60 -3.38
C CYS A 26 10.25 9.40 -3.76
N ALA A 27 9.21 8.75 -4.30
CA ALA A 27 7.94 9.40 -4.62
C ALA A 27 7.26 9.96 -3.36
N ALA A 28 7.25 9.20 -2.26
CA ALA A 28 6.70 9.64 -0.98
C ALA A 28 7.49 10.83 -0.39
N VAL A 29 8.83 10.77 -0.41
CA VAL A 29 9.67 11.87 0.05
C VAL A 29 9.49 13.12 -0.82
N ALA A 30 9.45 12.97 -2.14
CA ALA A 30 9.19 14.09 -3.05
C ALA A 30 7.81 14.73 -2.79
N PHE A 31 6.79 13.91 -2.55
CA PHE A 31 5.47 14.41 -2.16
C PHE A 31 5.49 15.17 -0.84
N LEU A 32 6.16 14.62 0.19
CA LEU A 32 6.29 15.29 1.49
C LEU A 32 7.01 16.63 1.40
N LEU A 33 8.11 16.69 0.63
CA LEU A 33 8.85 17.94 0.41
C LEU A 33 8.01 18.96 -0.35
N TRP A 34 7.32 18.52 -1.41
CA TRP A 34 6.39 19.38 -2.13
C TRP A 34 5.28 19.89 -1.22
N TYR A 35 4.67 19.03 -0.43
CA TYR A 35 3.58 19.38 0.48
C TYR A 35 4.06 20.37 1.55
N ALA A 36 5.22 20.10 2.16
CA ALA A 36 5.82 21.00 3.15
C ALA A 36 6.07 22.40 2.58
N VAL A 37 6.67 22.50 1.38
CA VAL A 37 7.05 23.80 0.78
C VAL A 37 5.86 24.50 0.12
N ALA A 38 5.10 23.81 -0.74
CA ALA A 38 4.02 24.42 -1.51
C ALA A 38 2.79 24.74 -0.66
N ARG A 39 2.54 23.98 0.39
CA ARG A 39 1.41 24.14 1.31
C ARG A 39 1.81 24.74 2.66
N GLN A 40 3.09 25.06 2.86
CA GLN A 40 3.64 25.57 4.12
C GLN A 40 3.26 24.70 5.35
N ALA A 41 3.10 23.38 5.13
CA ALA A 41 2.63 22.40 6.12
C ALA A 41 3.74 21.93 7.08
N TYR A 42 4.67 22.82 7.41
CA TYR A 42 5.75 22.58 8.38
C TYR A 42 5.52 23.29 9.73
N GLU A 43 4.48 24.14 9.82
CA GLU A 43 4.13 24.79 11.07
C GLU A 43 3.46 23.81 12.02
N ILE A 44 3.89 23.82 13.28
CA ILE A 44 3.29 23.00 14.32
C ILE A 44 1.94 23.61 14.71
N GLN A 45 0.88 22.91 14.39
CA GLN A 45 -0.49 23.27 14.77
C GLN A 45 -0.94 22.46 15.99
N PRO A 46 -1.83 23.00 16.83
CA PRO A 46 -2.47 22.20 17.88
C PRO A 46 -3.19 20.99 17.29
N LEU A 47 -3.06 19.83 17.93
CA LEU A 47 -3.75 18.62 17.50
C LEU A 47 -5.27 18.84 17.58
N VAL A 48 -5.99 18.49 16.52
CA VAL A 48 -7.46 18.50 16.52
C VAL A 48 -7.96 17.54 17.60
N PRO A 49 -8.87 17.94 18.50
CA PRO A 49 -9.30 17.11 19.63
C PRO A 49 -9.81 15.72 19.25
N ALA A 50 -10.50 15.58 18.10
CA ALA A 50 -10.94 14.28 17.59
C ALA A 50 -9.80 13.30 17.27
N LEU A 51 -8.58 13.81 17.00
CA LEU A 51 -7.41 12.98 16.71
C LEU A 51 -6.66 12.55 17.99
N ASP A 52 -6.93 13.16 19.16
CA ASP A 52 -6.35 12.74 20.43
C ASP A 52 -7.17 11.60 21.04
N SER A 53 -7.09 10.45 20.42
CA SER A 53 -7.78 9.22 20.82
C SER A 53 -6.81 8.04 20.90
N TRP A 54 -7.07 7.13 21.83
CA TRP A 54 -6.32 5.88 21.94
C TRP A 54 -6.44 5.02 20.66
N TRP A 55 -7.62 5.00 20.05
CA TRP A 55 -7.86 4.24 18.81
C TRP A 55 -7.01 4.73 17.66
N MET A 56 -6.80 6.05 17.56
CA MET A 56 -5.92 6.64 16.52
C MET A 56 -4.47 6.20 16.67
N LYS A 57 -3.97 6.00 17.88
CA LYS A 57 -2.61 5.54 18.16
C LYS A 57 -2.35 4.12 17.62
N LEU A 58 -3.39 3.30 17.46
CA LEU A 58 -3.34 1.96 16.88
C LEU A 58 -3.76 1.94 15.40
N HIS A 59 -4.81 2.69 15.07
CA HIS A 59 -5.36 2.78 13.71
C HIS A 59 -4.32 3.27 12.70
N VAL A 60 -3.62 4.35 13.01
CA VAL A 60 -2.65 4.97 12.08
C VAL A 60 -1.48 4.03 11.78
N PRO A 61 -0.76 3.45 12.75
CA PRO A 61 0.30 2.48 12.46
C PRO A 61 -0.18 1.25 11.67
N ALA A 62 -1.37 0.71 12.02
CA ALA A 62 -1.93 -0.43 11.30
C ALA A 62 -2.22 -0.08 9.83
N ASN A 63 -2.74 1.11 9.55
CA ASN A 63 -2.91 1.61 8.18
C ASN A 63 -1.59 1.73 7.43
N PHE A 64 -0.55 2.31 8.06
CA PHE A 64 0.75 2.46 7.40
C PHE A 64 1.40 1.12 7.06
N VAL A 65 1.26 0.10 7.91
CA VAL A 65 1.71 -1.26 7.58
C VAL A 65 0.89 -1.81 6.39
N GLY A 66 -0.44 -1.63 6.40
CA GLY A 66 -1.31 -2.01 5.29
C GLY A 66 -0.92 -1.36 3.97
N TYR A 67 -0.84 -0.03 3.95
CA TYR A 67 -0.47 0.74 2.75
C TYR A 67 0.94 0.45 2.26
N GLY A 68 1.91 0.34 3.18
CA GLY A 68 3.30 0.04 2.84
C GLY A 68 3.46 -1.34 2.20
N THR A 69 2.73 -2.35 2.68
CA THR A 69 2.77 -3.70 2.10
C THR A 69 2.02 -3.78 0.77
N PHE A 70 0.92 -3.03 0.57
CA PHE A 70 0.27 -2.89 -0.73
C PHE A 70 1.18 -2.18 -1.75
N ALA A 71 1.88 -1.14 -1.32
CA ALA A 71 2.87 -0.47 -2.16
C ALA A 71 4.03 -1.41 -2.54
N LEU A 72 4.54 -2.19 -1.58
CA LEU A 72 5.54 -3.23 -1.84
C LEU A 72 5.03 -4.24 -2.87
N ALA A 73 3.81 -4.75 -2.71
CA ALA A 73 3.21 -5.69 -3.65
C ALA A 73 3.13 -5.13 -5.07
N ALA A 74 2.74 -3.86 -5.21
CA ALA A 74 2.66 -3.18 -6.50
C ALA A 74 4.05 -2.96 -7.12
N MET A 75 5.08 -2.65 -6.33
CA MET A 75 6.45 -2.53 -6.83
C MET A 75 7.01 -3.88 -7.29
N VAL A 76 6.72 -4.95 -6.57
CA VAL A 76 7.06 -6.32 -6.99
C VAL A 76 6.28 -6.71 -8.25
N ALA A 77 5.00 -6.32 -8.37
CA ALA A 77 4.20 -6.51 -9.58
C ALA A 77 4.80 -5.78 -10.78
N LEU A 78 5.26 -4.54 -10.60
CA LEU A 78 5.96 -3.77 -11.63
C LEU A 78 7.25 -4.49 -12.06
N ALA A 79 8.07 -4.94 -11.12
CA ALA A 79 9.28 -5.71 -11.41
C ALA A 79 8.95 -7.00 -12.19
N TYR A 80 7.88 -7.70 -11.80
CA TYR A 80 7.37 -8.87 -12.50
C TYR A 80 7.02 -8.52 -13.96
N LEU A 81 6.19 -7.52 -14.18
CA LEU A 81 5.71 -7.12 -15.52
C LEU A 81 6.88 -6.69 -16.43
N LEU A 82 7.83 -5.91 -15.91
CA LEU A 82 9.01 -5.48 -16.64
C LEU A 82 9.90 -6.66 -17.02
N SER A 83 10.09 -7.63 -16.12
CA SER A 83 10.86 -8.84 -16.41
C SER A 83 10.20 -9.73 -17.48
N GLN A 84 8.86 -9.79 -17.48
CA GLN A 84 8.11 -10.54 -18.52
C GLN A 84 8.12 -9.82 -19.88
N ARG A 85 8.09 -8.48 -19.87
CA ARG A 85 8.08 -7.68 -21.11
C ARG A 85 9.42 -7.69 -21.82
N TRP A 86 10.53 -7.71 -21.06
CA TRP A 86 11.90 -7.71 -21.59
C TRP A 86 12.75 -8.81 -20.94
N PRO A 87 12.49 -10.10 -21.26
CA PRO A 87 13.14 -11.22 -20.57
C PRO A 87 14.65 -11.31 -20.81
N ALA A 88 15.14 -10.80 -21.93
CA ALA A 88 16.57 -10.77 -22.25
C ALA A 88 17.32 -9.56 -21.67
N SER A 89 16.65 -8.65 -20.98
CA SER A 89 17.25 -7.44 -20.41
C SER A 89 18.18 -7.74 -19.24
N ALA A 90 19.11 -6.81 -18.96
CA ALA A 90 19.94 -6.85 -17.77
C ALA A 90 19.08 -6.81 -16.49
N LEU A 91 17.98 -6.05 -16.52
CA LEU A 91 17.03 -5.98 -15.42
C LEU A 91 16.40 -7.35 -15.12
N ALA A 92 15.88 -8.05 -16.14
CA ALA A 92 15.26 -9.37 -15.94
C ALA A 92 16.26 -10.39 -15.38
N ARG A 93 17.53 -10.33 -15.79
CA ARG A 93 18.59 -11.20 -15.26
C ARG A 93 18.98 -10.87 -13.81
N ALA A 94 18.85 -9.61 -13.40
CA ALA A 94 19.14 -9.16 -12.04
C ALA A 94 18.03 -9.44 -11.03
N LEU A 95 16.77 -9.62 -11.51
CA LEU A 95 15.61 -9.87 -10.66
C LEU A 95 15.48 -11.36 -10.27
N PRO A 96 14.80 -11.67 -9.15
CA PRO A 96 14.40 -13.02 -8.81
C PRO A 96 13.52 -13.66 -9.90
N PRO A 97 13.43 -15.00 -9.93
CA PRO A 97 12.51 -15.71 -10.83
C PRO A 97 11.07 -15.21 -10.66
N SER A 98 10.29 -15.24 -11.73
CA SER A 98 8.90 -14.78 -11.76
C SER A 98 8.00 -15.47 -10.71
N SER A 99 8.27 -16.73 -10.39
CA SER A 99 7.58 -17.47 -9.33
C SER A 99 7.83 -16.88 -7.94
N VAL A 100 9.04 -16.40 -7.67
CA VAL A 100 9.40 -15.74 -6.40
C VAL A 100 8.74 -14.37 -6.33
N LEU A 101 8.75 -13.60 -7.43
CA LEU A 101 8.07 -12.30 -7.49
C LEU A 101 6.57 -12.44 -7.25
N ASP A 102 5.92 -13.42 -7.89
CA ASP A 102 4.50 -13.73 -7.71
C ASP A 102 4.18 -14.13 -6.25
N GLU A 103 5.04 -14.91 -5.61
CA GLU A 103 4.86 -15.32 -4.21
C GLU A 103 5.07 -14.15 -3.23
N VAL A 104 6.07 -13.29 -3.47
CA VAL A 104 6.29 -12.09 -2.65
C VAL A 104 5.11 -11.13 -2.75
N MET A 105 4.60 -10.91 -3.96
CA MET A 105 3.40 -10.10 -4.20
C MET A 105 2.20 -10.64 -3.41
N TYR A 106 1.96 -11.96 -3.46
CA TYR A 106 0.88 -12.59 -2.71
C TYR A 106 1.03 -12.40 -1.20
N LYS A 107 2.22 -12.65 -0.65
CA LYS A 107 2.49 -12.49 0.78
C LYS A 107 2.33 -11.05 1.23
N ALA A 108 2.80 -10.09 0.44
CA ALA A 108 2.68 -8.68 0.74
C ALA A 108 1.21 -8.23 0.75
N ILE A 109 0.41 -8.66 -0.24
CA ILE A 109 -1.05 -8.36 -0.26
C ILE A 109 -1.75 -9.02 0.93
N SER A 110 -1.42 -10.28 1.25
CA SER A 110 -2.06 -10.98 2.38
C SER A 110 -1.78 -10.27 3.72
N LEU A 111 -0.53 -9.87 3.95
CA LEU A 111 -0.15 -9.13 5.14
C LEU A 111 -0.83 -7.75 5.19
N GLY A 112 -0.80 -7.03 4.07
CA GLY A 112 -1.45 -5.73 3.94
C GLY A 112 -2.94 -5.80 4.20
N PHE A 113 -3.62 -6.80 3.66
CA PHE A 113 -5.06 -7.00 3.87
C PHE A 113 -5.40 -7.28 5.33
N ALA A 114 -4.58 -8.09 6.03
CA ALA A 114 -4.78 -8.36 7.45
C ALA A 114 -4.66 -7.07 8.28
N PHE A 115 -3.57 -6.30 8.09
CA PHE A 115 -3.38 -5.05 8.81
C PHE A 115 -4.40 -3.98 8.44
N PHE A 116 -4.77 -3.87 7.18
CA PHE A 116 -5.78 -2.93 6.74
C PHE A 116 -7.18 -3.28 7.28
N THR A 117 -7.50 -4.56 7.43
CA THR A 117 -8.74 -5.01 8.08
C THR A 117 -8.77 -4.59 9.55
N VAL A 118 -7.68 -4.82 10.29
CA VAL A 118 -7.56 -4.36 11.67
C VAL A 118 -7.67 -2.84 11.75
N ALA A 119 -6.99 -2.12 10.84
CA ALA A 119 -7.06 -0.67 10.78
C ALA A 119 -8.49 -0.16 10.54
N THR A 120 -9.23 -0.78 9.63
CA THR A 120 -10.62 -0.40 9.35
C THR A 120 -11.52 -0.56 10.58
N ILE A 121 -11.35 -1.66 11.33
CA ILE A 121 -12.09 -1.90 12.58
C ILE A 121 -11.73 -0.84 13.63
N LEU A 122 -10.44 -0.56 13.82
CA LEU A 122 -9.97 0.46 14.75
C LEU A 122 -10.45 1.87 14.38
N GLY A 123 -10.53 2.16 13.07
CA GLY A 123 -11.10 3.40 12.55
C GLY A 123 -12.59 3.54 12.85
N ALA A 124 -13.36 2.45 12.76
CA ALA A 124 -14.77 2.44 13.13
C ALA A 124 -14.96 2.69 14.64
N LEU A 125 -14.12 2.10 15.50
CA LEU A 125 -14.15 2.35 16.94
C LEU A 125 -13.83 3.82 17.28
N TRP A 126 -12.84 4.39 16.58
CA TRP A 126 -12.54 5.81 16.70
C TRP A 126 -13.71 6.69 16.20
N ALA A 127 -14.32 6.37 15.09
CA ALA A 127 -15.46 7.11 14.54
C ALA A 127 -16.65 7.14 15.53
N ALA A 128 -16.90 6.04 16.24
CA ALA A 128 -17.93 5.97 17.26
C ALA A 128 -17.63 6.93 18.44
N GLU A 129 -16.37 7.08 18.84
CA GLU A 129 -15.94 8.02 19.88
C GLU A 129 -16.00 9.47 19.39
N ALA A 130 -15.53 9.74 18.17
CA ALA A 130 -15.42 11.09 17.62
C ALA A 130 -16.75 11.68 17.15
N TRP A 131 -17.64 10.85 16.59
CA TRP A 131 -18.86 11.29 15.89
C TRP A 131 -20.12 10.56 16.34
N GLY A 132 -20.04 9.63 17.29
CA GLY A 132 -21.17 8.90 17.85
C GLY A 132 -21.69 7.74 16.96
N GLY A 133 -20.96 7.34 15.92
CA GLY A 133 -21.35 6.23 15.05
C GLY A 133 -20.16 5.49 14.45
N TYR A 134 -20.27 4.17 14.34
CA TYR A 134 -19.17 3.34 13.80
C TYR A 134 -18.95 3.50 12.31
N TRP A 135 -19.97 3.97 11.58
CA TRP A 135 -19.96 4.10 10.12
C TRP A 135 -21.01 5.11 9.66
N SER A 136 -20.62 6.06 8.85
CA SER A 136 -21.47 7.16 8.38
C SER A 136 -21.57 7.27 6.85
N TRP A 137 -20.89 6.36 6.11
CA TRP A 137 -20.73 6.44 4.65
C TRP A 137 -19.96 7.69 4.20
N ASP A 138 -19.15 8.23 5.08
CA ASP A 138 -18.22 9.31 4.73
C ASP A 138 -17.33 8.87 3.53
N PRO A 139 -16.89 9.81 2.66
CA PRO A 139 -16.03 9.46 1.53
C PRO A 139 -14.79 8.66 1.91
N LYS A 140 -14.17 8.94 3.05
CA LYS A 140 -12.98 8.22 3.53
C LYS A 140 -13.31 6.76 3.90
N GLU A 141 -14.42 6.56 4.59
CA GLU A 141 -14.93 5.22 4.95
C GLU A 141 -15.31 4.42 3.71
N THR A 142 -16.03 5.05 2.78
CA THR A 142 -16.46 4.43 1.52
C THR A 142 -15.26 3.99 0.68
N TRP A 143 -14.24 4.83 0.54
CA TRP A 143 -13.04 4.46 -0.20
C TRP A 143 -12.17 3.43 0.53
N ALA A 144 -12.16 3.43 1.87
CA ALA A 144 -11.54 2.35 2.64
C ALA A 144 -12.23 1.00 2.37
N LEU A 145 -13.56 0.97 2.29
CA LEU A 145 -14.30 -0.23 1.90
C LEU A 145 -13.97 -0.67 0.47
N ILE A 146 -13.86 0.26 -0.48
CA ILE A 146 -13.48 -0.05 -1.87
C ILE A 146 -12.08 -0.68 -1.92
N VAL A 147 -11.11 -0.14 -1.18
CA VAL A 147 -9.76 -0.73 -1.05
C VAL A 147 -9.84 -2.14 -0.47
N TRP A 148 -10.59 -2.32 0.61
CA TRP A 148 -10.78 -3.60 1.27
C TRP A 148 -11.37 -4.64 0.31
N LEU A 149 -12.46 -4.30 -0.38
CA LEU A 149 -13.13 -5.17 -1.36
C LEU A 149 -12.21 -5.51 -2.54
N ASN A 150 -11.41 -4.55 -3.03
CA ASN A 150 -10.45 -4.77 -4.10
C ASN A 150 -9.44 -5.87 -3.73
N TYR A 151 -8.83 -5.79 -2.55
CA TYR A 151 -7.85 -6.79 -2.12
C TYR A 151 -8.49 -8.08 -1.64
N ALA A 152 -9.70 -8.05 -1.06
CA ALA A 152 -10.48 -9.24 -0.77
C ALA A 152 -10.78 -10.05 -2.05
N ALA A 153 -11.21 -9.36 -3.11
CA ALA A 153 -11.46 -9.97 -4.41
C ALA A 153 -10.17 -10.53 -5.03
N TRP A 154 -9.05 -9.80 -4.97
CA TRP A 154 -7.76 -10.28 -5.43
C TRP A 154 -7.34 -11.57 -4.71
N LEU A 155 -7.43 -11.60 -3.37
CA LEU A 155 -7.10 -12.77 -2.55
C LEU A 155 -8.07 -13.93 -2.80
N HIS A 156 -9.37 -13.66 -2.93
CA HIS A 156 -10.36 -14.67 -3.28
C HIS A 156 -10.02 -15.34 -4.62
N MET A 157 -9.73 -14.56 -5.65
CA MET A 157 -9.35 -15.08 -6.95
C MET A 157 -8.02 -15.86 -6.90
N ARG A 158 -7.07 -15.41 -6.08
CA ARG A 158 -5.80 -16.11 -5.84
C ARG A 158 -6.01 -17.49 -5.22
N LEU A 159 -6.84 -17.57 -4.18
CA LEU A 159 -7.04 -18.78 -3.39
C LEU A 159 -8.00 -19.77 -4.08
N VAL A 160 -9.08 -19.28 -4.69
CA VAL A 160 -10.13 -20.13 -5.27
C VAL A 160 -9.88 -20.45 -6.74
N LYS A 161 -9.39 -19.49 -7.53
CA LYS A 161 -9.16 -19.65 -8.97
C LYS A 161 -7.68 -19.79 -9.36
N GLY A 162 -6.77 -19.73 -8.38
CA GLY A 162 -5.34 -19.83 -8.65
C GLY A 162 -4.77 -18.64 -9.43
N LEU A 163 -5.36 -17.43 -9.29
CA LEU A 163 -4.92 -16.23 -9.98
C LEU A 163 -3.42 -15.99 -9.79
N ARG A 164 -2.67 -15.93 -10.88
CA ARG A 164 -1.22 -15.72 -10.91
C ARG A 164 -0.81 -14.94 -12.15
N GLY A 165 0.46 -14.56 -12.20
CA GLY A 165 1.07 -14.04 -13.39
C GLY A 165 0.66 -12.60 -13.72
N THR A 166 0.66 -12.29 -15.02
CA THR A 166 0.50 -10.92 -15.53
C THR A 166 -0.78 -10.23 -15.08
N PHE A 167 -1.90 -10.96 -15.07
CA PHE A 167 -3.18 -10.37 -14.64
C PHE A 167 -3.18 -10.03 -13.14
N ALA A 168 -2.65 -10.93 -12.30
CA ALA A 168 -2.51 -10.67 -10.87
C ALA A 168 -1.61 -9.45 -10.60
N ALA A 169 -0.53 -9.30 -11.38
CA ALA A 169 0.39 -8.18 -11.26
C ALA A 169 -0.26 -6.85 -11.70
N TRP A 170 -0.98 -6.83 -12.82
CA TRP A 170 -1.74 -5.63 -13.22
C TRP A 170 -2.79 -5.24 -12.18
N TRP A 171 -3.50 -6.22 -11.64
CA TRP A 171 -4.49 -5.94 -10.59
C TRP A 171 -3.86 -5.38 -9.31
N ALA A 172 -2.66 -5.83 -8.93
CA ALA A 172 -1.93 -5.25 -7.79
C ALA A 172 -1.55 -3.78 -8.02
N LEU A 173 -1.17 -3.40 -9.25
CA LEU A 173 -0.92 -1.98 -9.61
C LEU A 173 -2.20 -1.14 -9.55
N VAL A 174 -3.30 -1.64 -10.07
CA VAL A 174 -4.62 -0.98 -9.95
C VAL A 174 -5.01 -0.83 -8.48
N GLY A 175 -4.78 -1.88 -7.67
CA GLY A 175 -5.01 -1.85 -6.23
C GLY A 175 -4.22 -0.74 -5.52
N LEU A 176 -2.96 -0.51 -5.91
CA LEU A 176 -2.19 0.62 -5.37
C LEU A 176 -2.79 1.97 -5.79
N ALA A 177 -3.22 2.12 -7.04
CA ALA A 177 -3.86 3.36 -7.49
C ALA A 177 -5.14 3.66 -6.69
N VAL A 178 -6.00 2.65 -6.45
CA VAL A 178 -7.20 2.73 -5.61
C VAL A 178 -6.83 3.12 -4.17
N THR A 179 -5.80 2.48 -3.61
CA THR A 179 -5.32 2.77 -2.25
C THR A 179 -4.78 4.20 -2.14
N THR A 180 -3.99 4.65 -3.13
CA THR A 180 -3.45 6.01 -3.16
C THR A 180 -4.57 7.05 -3.26
N PHE A 181 -5.60 6.79 -4.06
CA PHE A 181 -6.77 7.66 -4.12
C PHE A 181 -7.52 7.70 -2.78
N ALA A 182 -7.73 6.57 -2.12
CA ALA A 182 -8.35 6.50 -0.80
C ALA A 182 -7.55 7.29 0.25
N PHE A 183 -6.21 7.24 0.17
CA PHE A 183 -5.34 7.91 1.14
C PHE A 183 -5.19 9.42 0.88
N ILE A 184 -4.89 9.81 -0.36
CA ILE A 184 -4.57 11.20 -0.74
C ILE A 184 -5.75 11.83 -1.49
N GLY A 185 -6.28 11.13 -2.51
CA GLY A 185 -7.27 11.69 -3.43
C GLY A 185 -8.57 12.08 -2.75
N VAL A 186 -9.04 11.30 -1.79
CA VAL A 186 -10.24 11.65 -1.01
C VAL A 186 -10.06 12.97 -0.30
N ASN A 187 -8.91 13.22 0.32
CA ASN A 187 -8.66 14.48 1.02
C ASN A 187 -8.48 15.67 0.08
N LEU A 188 -8.03 15.44 -1.17
CA LEU A 188 -7.82 16.50 -2.16
C LEU A 188 -9.10 16.87 -2.91
N PHE A 189 -10.01 15.95 -3.14
CA PHE A 189 -11.13 16.13 -4.06
C PHE A 189 -12.50 15.98 -3.42
N LEU A 190 -12.59 15.38 -2.23
CA LEU A 190 -13.85 15.09 -1.56
C LEU A 190 -13.84 15.68 -0.15
N SER A 191 -14.98 16.28 0.25
CA SER A 191 -15.17 16.77 1.62
C SER A 191 -15.96 15.77 2.45
N GLY A 192 -15.64 15.68 3.74
CA GLY A 192 -16.34 14.77 4.68
C GLY A 192 -15.88 14.96 6.11
N LEU A 193 -16.33 14.07 7.00
CA LEU A 193 -15.98 14.09 8.42
C LEU A 193 -14.47 13.95 8.69
N HIS A 194 -13.74 13.35 7.77
CA HIS A 194 -12.28 13.19 7.81
C HIS A 194 -11.49 14.36 7.20
N SER A 195 -12.14 15.44 6.80
CA SER A 195 -11.49 16.62 6.24
C SER A 195 -11.01 17.53 7.38
N TYR A 196 -9.80 17.26 7.87
CA TYR A 196 -9.14 18.09 8.88
C TYR A 196 -8.18 19.07 8.19
N GLY A 197 -8.62 20.29 8.02
CA GLY A 197 -7.87 21.37 7.37
C GLY A 197 -8.18 21.53 5.88
N GLU A 198 -7.98 22.74 5.39
CA GLU A 198 -8.04 23.05 3.96
C GLU A 198 -6.78 22.52 3.27
N LEU A 199 -6.95 21.68 2.24
CA LEU A 199 -5.87 21.20 1.39
C LEU A 199 -5.61 22.19 0.25
#